data_295538ffbd179633361a7f31df8d70f4
#
_entry.id   295538ffbd179633361a7f31df8d70f4
#
_cell.length_a   1.000
_cell.length_b   1.000
_cell.length_c   1.000
_cell.angle_alpha   90.00
_cell.angle_beta   90.00
_cell.angle_gamma   90.00
#
_symmetry.space_group_name_H-M   'P 1'
#
loop_
_entity.id
_entity.type
_entity.pdbx_description
1 polymer ?
#
loop_
_entity_poly.entity_id
_entity_poly.type
_entity_poly.pdbx_seq_one_letter_code
_entity_poly.pdbx_strand_id
1 'polypeptide(L)'
;MGCTRIAGSDYPMDTKFMTVSTESLQMFVFRLGAAVLEQIKEKRILRKLTQAVKSLRFTVSVDPNTGEPGFGLNLGAVDHPSQSLSEIFAYLNQLDRPAILAIDEFQQVAKYKDKTVEAELRSLIQFAPNVHLIYSGSEQHLLVNLFSNADRPFYMSAVYEGLGVIEKAVYRQFAQRMFSEGERTLPDDVFDRIYDRVEGVTYFVQYLMNFLYARTDKGSVAAGDTEIVLKDAVASNALAFSGMAEHLSANQLAVLLAVAAEKNAAAPTSADFVQRYSLRSASVVQSALRSLVEQSLVERTKKGYRVSDRLFEVWLEKNYSSSCRPEY
;
A
#
# COMPACT_ATOMS: atom_id res chain seq x y z
N MET A 1 11.06 10.52 -2.28
CA MET A 1 10.85 9.21 -2.94
C MET A 1 12.20 8.54 -3.09
N GLY A 2 12.51 7.62 -2.20
CA GLY A 2 13.84 7.07 -2.05
C GLY A 2 14.07 5.83 -2.90
N CYS A 3 15.11 5.86 -3.71
CA CYS A 3 15.67 4.67 -4.33
C CYS A 3 16.29 3.80 -3.23
N THR A 4 15.74 2.65 -2.94
CA THR A 4 16.34 1.70 -1.99
C THR A 4 17.38 0.89 -2.73
N ARG A 5 18.66 1.07 -2.39
CA ARG A 5 19.75 0.18 -2.84
C ARG A 5 19.56 -1.18 -2.20
N ILE A 6 19.40 -2.21 -3.00
CA ILE A 6 19.54 -3.59 -2.53
C ILE A 6 21.04 -3.83 -2.31
N ALA A 7 21.43 -4.11 -1.07
CA ALA A 7 22.82 -4.35 -0.70
C ALA A 7 23.38 -5.55 -1.46
N GLY A 8 24.46 -5.36 -2.22
CA GLY A 8 25.26 -6.43 -2.81
C GLY A 8 25.41 -6.43 -4.34
N SER A 9 24.85 -5.47 -5.08
CA SER A 9 25.13 -5.37 -6.52
C SER A 9 25.81 -4.04 -6.88
N ASP A 10 26.95 -4.11 -7.53
CA ASP A 10 27.69 -2.97 -8.11
C ASP A 10 27.00 -2.37 -9.36
N TYR A 11 25.72 -2.67 -9.59
CA TYR A 11 25.00 -2.20 -10.74
C TYR A 11 24.13 -0.98 -10.35
N PRO A 12 24.26 0.15 -11.06
CA PRO A 12 23.32 1.25 -10.90
C PRO A 12 21.96 0.78 -11.42
N MET A 13 21.03 0.51 -10.52
CA MET A 13 19.68 0.09 -10.84
C MET A 13 18.80 1.33 -11.01
N ASP A 14 18.46 1.66 -12.25
CA ASP A 14 17.33 2.56 -12.54
C ASP A 14 16.02 1.78 -12.37
N THR A 15 15.60 1.60 -11.12
CA THR A 15 14.32 0.93 -10.81
C THR A 15 13.22 1.97 -10.77
N LYS A 16 12.23 1.88 -11.64
CA LYS A 16 11.00 2.68 -11.51
C LYS A 16 9.84 1.84 -11.01
N PHE A 17 9.10 2.44 -10.10
CA PHE A 17 7.86 1.87 -9.58
C PHE A 17 6.71 2.26 -10.51
N MET A 18 5.93 1.27 -10.92
CA MET A 18 4.69 1.45 -11.64
C MET A 18 3.53 1.08 -10.70
N THR A 19 2.66 2.04 -10.42
CA THR A 19 1.44 1.75 -9.65
C THR A 19 0.38 1.18 -10.56
N VAL A 20 -0.03 -0.06 -10.32
CA VAL A 20 -1.13 -0.71 -11.02
C VAL A 20 -2.44 -0.51 -10.26
N SER A 21 -2.90 0.71 -10.17
CA SER A 21 -4.30 0.97 -9.78
C SER A 21 -5.16 0.91 -11.05
N THR A 22 -5.32 -0.27 -11.63
CA THR A 22 -5.94 -0.42 -12.95
C THR A 22 -7.03 -1.48 -12.91
N GLU A 23 -8.18 -1.16 -13.48
CA GLU A 23 -9.33 -2.06 -13.54
C GLU A 23 -9.27 -3.02 -14.74
N SER A 24 -8.25 -2.91 -15.61
CA SER A 24 -8.17 -3.68 -16.86
C SER A 24 -6.75 -3.86 -17.38
N LEU A 25 -6.55 -4.92 -18.18
CA LEU A 25 -5.31 -5.16 -18.91
C LEU A 25 -4.92 -3.98 -19.80
N GLN A 26 -5.87 -3.30 -20.44
CA GLN A 26 -5.60 -2.14 -21.28
C GLN A 26 -4.91 -1.02 -20.49
N MET A 27 -5.41 -0.70 -19.32
CA MET A 27 -4.83 0.31 -18.44
C MET A 27 -3.46 -0.12 -17.91
N PHE A 28 -3.31 -1.40 -17.57
CA PHE A 28 -2.03 -1.97 -17.16
C PHE A 28 -0.96 -1.76 -18.25
N VAL A 29 -1.25 -2.17 -19.48
CA VAL A 29 -0.34 -2.03 -20.62
C VAL A 29 -0.03 -0.57 -20.92
N PHE A 30 -1.01 0.31 -20.83
CA PHE A 30 -0.81 1.76 -20.99
C PHE A 30 0.21 2.30 -19.98
N ARG A 31 0.03 1.98 -18.69
CA ARG A 31 0.94 2.43 -17.62
C ARG A 31 2.33 1.81 -17.76
N LEU A 32 2.41 0.54 -18.11
CA LEU A 32 3.68 -0.13 -18.38
C LEU A 32 4.42 0.52 -19.53
N GLY A 33 3.74 0.77 -20.65
CA GLY A 33 4.31 1.46 -21.82
C GLY A 33 4.79 2.87 -21.50
N ALA A 34 4.01 3.62 -20.71
CA ALA A 34 4.38 4.96 -20.25
C ALA A 34 5.62 4.91 -19.34
N ALA A 35 5.67 3.99 -18.38
CA ALA A 35 6.81 3.82 -17.49
C ALA A 35 8.10 3.44 -18.25
N VAL A 36 8.00 2.56 -19.26
CA VAL A 36 9.13 2.21 -20.13
C VAL A 36 9.58 3.42 -20.96
N LEU A 37 8.63 4.17 -21.53
CA LEU A 37 8.91 5.35 -22.33
C LEU A 37 9.67 6.44 -21.54
N GLU A 38 9.26 6.69 -20.32
CA GLU A 38 9.90 7.68 -19.43
C GLU A 38 11.37 7.37 -19.07
N GLN A 39 11.80 6.08 -19.16
CA GLN A 39 13.20 5.70 -18.92
C GLN A 39 14.11 6.03 -20.10
N ILE A 40 13.54 6.30 -21.28
CA ILE A 40 14.31 6.45 -22.49
C ILE A 40 14.65 7.93 -22.68
N LYS A 41 15.90 8.28 -22.38
CA LYS A 41 16.45 9.63 -22.59
C LYS A 41 17.05 9.82 -23.98
N GLU A 42 17.44 8.72 -24.64
CA GLU A 42 18.15 8.78 -25.93
C GLU A 42 17.21 8.52 -27.10
N LYS A 43 17.25 9.41 -28.11
CA LYS A 43 16.46 9.30 -29.34
C LYS A 43 16.70 7.97 -30.10
N ARG A 44 17.91 7.42 -30.04
CA ARG A 44 18.25 6.12 -30.65
C ARG A 44 17.50 4.96 -29.99
N ILE A 45 17.42 4.96 -28.67
CA ILE A 45 16.74 3.91 -27.89
C ILE A 45 15.23 4.02 -28.11
N LEU A 46 14.70 5.24 -28.16
CA LEU A 46 13.30 5.50 -28.46
C LEU A 46 12.86 4.95 -29.82
N ARG A 47 13.68 5.12 -30.85
CA ARG A 47 13.41 4.53 -32.18
C ARG A 47 13.35 2.99 -32.10
N LYS A 48 14.23 2.37 -31.33
CA LYS A 48 14.19 0.90 -31.13
C LYS A 48 12.89 0.49 -30.44
N LEU A 49 12.45 1.21 -29.41
CA LEU A 49 11.18 0.95 -28.72
C LEU A 49 9.99 1.07 -29.70
N THR A 50 9.87 2.18 -30.41
CA THR A 50 8.75 2.40 -31.34
C THR A 50 8.74 1.43 -32.51
N GLN A 51 9.88 0.87 -32.89
CA GLN A 51 9.98 -0.20 -33.89
C GLN A 51 9.62 -1.58 -33.34
N ALA A 52 9.93 -1.82 -32.06
CA ALA A 52 9.66 -3.09 -31.39
C ALA A 52 8.20 -3.21 -30.93
N VAL A 53 7.62 -2.09 -30.46
CA VAL A 53 6.25 -2.05 -29.91
C VAL A 53 5.34 -1.33 -30.91
N LYS A 54 4.91 -2.09 -31.93
CA LYS A 54 4.12 -1.54 -33.05
C LYS A 54 2.64 -1.37 -32.72
N SER A 55 2.14 -2.14 -31.79
CA SER A 55 0.74 -2.13 -31.36
C SER A 55 0.40 -0.96 -30.42
N LEU A 56 1.40 -0.22 -29.92
CA LEU A 56 1.20 1.03 -29.18
C LEU A 56 1.32 2.23 -30.10
N ARG A 57 0.35 3.13 -30.01
CA ARG A 57 0.38 4.41 -30.75
C ARG A 57 1.07 5.46 -29.90
N PHE A 58 2.34 5.73 -30.22
CA PHE A 58 3.09 6.81 -29.60
C PHE A 58 2.66 8.16 -30.19
N THR A 59 2.47 9.15 -29.32
CA THR A 59 2.26 10.54 -29.73
C THR A 59 3.56 11.31 -29.64
N VAL A 60 3.81 12.14 -30.62
CA VAL A 60 4.95 13.07 -30.64
C VAL A 60 4.40 14.47 -30.41
N SER A 61 4.83 15.11 -29.34
CA SER A 61 4.58 16.53 -29.07
C SER A 61 5.89 17.31 -29.19
N VAL A 62 5.82 18.57 -29.56
CA VAL A 62 6.98 19.44 -29.52
C VAL A 62 6.75 20.45 -28.40
N ASP A 63 7.69 20.55 -27.45
CA ASP A 63 7.63 21.57 -26.42
C ASP A 63 7.72 22.96 -27.06
N PRO A 64 6.69 23.81 -26.93
CA PRO A 64 6.67 25.12 -27.58
C PRO A 64 7.76 26.08 -27.08
N ASN A 65 8.35 25.83 -25.89
CA ASN A 65 9.37 26.69 -25.29
C ASN A 65 10.79 26.25 -25.65
N THR A 66 11.03 24.91 -25.73
CA THR A 66 12.38 24.37 -25.95
C THR A 66 12.56 23.85 -27.38
N GLY A 67 11.49 23.66 -28.15
CA GLY A 67 11.51 23.03 -29.47
C GLY A 67 11.88 21.53 -29.45
N GLU A 68 12.00 20.93 -28.25
CA GLU A 68 12.34 19.52 -28.11
C GLU A 68 11.14 18.62 -28.36
N PRO A 69 11.30 17.48 -29.06
CA PRO A 69 10.23 16.54 -29.24
C PRO A 69 9.98 15.79 -27.92
N GLY A 70 8.77 15.92 -27.40
CA GLY A 70 8.23 15.09 -26.32
C GLY A 70 7.53 13.87 -26.92
N PHE A 71 7.62 12.74 -26.21
CA PHE A 71 6.93 11.51 -26.60
C PHE A 71 5.96 11.13 -25.50
N GLY A 72 4.76 10.73 -25.88
CA GLY A 72 3.71 10.35 -24.96
C GLY A 72 2.91 9.16 -25.48
N LEU A 73 2.08 8.63 -24.62
CA LEU A 73 1.07 7.64 -24.92
C LEU A 73 -0.29 8.21 -24.52
N ASN A 74 -1.29 8.05 -25.38
CA ASN A 74 -2.67 8.37 -25.05
C ASN A 74 -3.42 7.08 -24.67
N LEU A 75 -4.44 7.18 -23.82
CA LEU A 75 -5.23 6.03 -23.38
C LEU A 75 -5.85 5.24 -24.53
N GLY A 76 -6.22 5.91 -25.62
CA GLY A 76 -6.68 5.32 -26.88
C GLY A 76 -5.57 4.68 -27.73
N ALA A 77 -4.33 4.64 -27.24
CA ALA A 77 -3.20 4.06 -27.97
C ALA A 77 -3.08 2.53 -27.82
N VAL A 78 -3.89 1.91 -26.97
CA VAL A 78 -3.82 0.47 -26.68
C VAL A 78 -5.07 -0.24 -27.21
N ASP A 79 -5.05 -0.55 -28.51
CA ASP A 79 -6.15 -1.26 -29.18
C ASP A 79 -6.06 -2.79 -28.95
N HIS A 80 -4.84 -3.31 -28.83
CA HIS A 80 -4.54 -4.74 -28.67
C HIS A 80 -3.66 -4.96 -27.43
N PRO A 81 -4.24 -4.97 -26.21
CA PRO A 81 -3.48 -5.00 -24.96
C PRO A 81 -2.54 -6.21 -24.83
N SER A 82 -2.97 -7.41 -25.16
CA SER A 82 -2.16 -8.64 -25.11
C SER A 82 -0.97 -8.58 -26.05
N GLN A 83 -1.18 -8.10 -27.27
CA GLN A 83 -0.09 -7.92 -28.23
C GLN A 83 0.90 -6.88 -27.74
N SER A 84 0.42 -5.73 -27.29
CA SER A 84 1.27 -4.65 -26.76
C SER A 84 2.10 -5.11 -25.57
N LEU A 85 1.49 -5.87 -24.68
CA LEU A 85 2.17 -6.45 -23.52
C LEU A 85 3.31 -7.38 -23.95
N SER A 86 3.03 -8.28 -24.91
CA SER A 86 4.03 -9.21 -25.47
C SER A 86 5.19 -8.45 -26.14
N GLU A 87 4.90 -7.43 -26.93
CA GLU A 87 5.92 -6.60 -27.60
C GLU A 87 6.78 -5.83 -26.58
N ILE A 88 6.20 -5.29 -25.48
CA ILE A 88 6.94 -4.62 -24.41
C ILE A 88 7.88 -5.61 -23.72
N PHE A 89 7.39 -6.79 -23.32
CA PHE A 89 8.24 -7.80 -22.69
C PHE A 89 9.34 -8.29 -23.62
N ALA A 90 9.06 -8.50 -24.90
CA ALA A 90 10.08 -8.86 -25.88
C ALA A 90 11.15 -7.77 -26.02
N TYR A 91 10.76 -6.50 -26.06
CA TYR A 91 11.68 -5.36 -26.07
C TYR A 91 12.56 -5.32 -24.82
N LEU A 92 11.96 -5.43 -23.62
CA LEU A 92 12.70 -5.42 -22.35
C LEU A 92 13.68 -6.59 -22.25
N ASN A 93 13.29 -7.76 -22.75
CA ASN A 93 14.13 -8.96 -22.73
C ASN A 93 15.35 -8.86 -23.66
N GLN A 94 15.31 -7.98 -24.67
CA GLN A 94 16.41 -7.77 -25.64
C GLN A 94 17.37 -6.66 -25.22
N LEU A 95 17.16 -6.02 -24.06
CA LEU A 95 18.08 -5.00 -23.56
C LEU A 95 19.44 -5.61 -23.21
N ASP A 96 20.50 -4.85 -23.40
CA ASP A 96 21.87 -5.25 -23.07
C ASP A 96 22.09 -5.44 -21.56
N ARG A 97 21.22 -4.88 -20.74
CA ARG A 97 21.22 -4.99 -19.26
C ARG A 97 19.88 -5.52 -18.79
N PRO A 98 19.88 -6.28 -17.66
CA PRO A 98 18.64 -6.75 -17.08
C PRO A 98 17.68 -5.59 -16.77
N ALA A 99 16.41 -5.76 -17.14
CA ALA A 99 15.35 -4.84 -16.80
C ALA A 99 14.73 -5.24 -15.45
N ILE A 100 14.61 -4.29 -14.52
CA ILE A 100 13.89 -4.50 -13.26
C ILE A 100 12.60 -3.71 -13.32
N LEU A 101 11.49 -4.42 -13.24
CA LEU A 101 10.15 -3.87 -13.28
C LEU A 101 9.48 -4.06 -11.91
N ALA A 102 9.27 -2.96 -11.18
CA ALA A 102 8.52 -2.97 -9.93
C ALA A 102 7.06 -2.60 -10.20
N ILE A 103 6.15 -3.49 -9.82
CA ILE A 103 4.71 -3.34 -10.02
C ILE A 103 4.04 -3.22 -8.66
N ASP A 104 3.54 -2.03 -8.36
CA ASP A 104 2.82 -1.76 -7.13
C ASP A 104 1.33 -2.09 -7.25
N GLU A 105 0.69 -2.45 -6.14
CA GLU A 105 -0.70 -2.90 -6.06
C GLU A 105 -1.01 -4.09 -7.00
N PHE A 106 -0.06 -5.01 -7.14
CA PHE A 106 -0.16 -6.13 -8.09
C PHE A 106 -1.37 -7.04 -7.83
N GLN A 107 -1.89 -7.11 -6.59
CA GLN A 107 -3.11 -7.86 -6.29
C GLN A 107 -4.34 -7.38 -7.08
N GLN A 108 -4.31 -6.18 -7.67
CA GLN A 108 -5.41 -5.71 -8.52
C GLN A 108 -5.61 -6.60 -9.77
N VAL A 109 -4.54 -7.26 -10.24
CA VAL A 109 -4.63 -8.20 -11.36
C VAL A 109 -5.61 -9.34 -11.04
N ALA A 110 -5.68 -9.79 -9.77
CA ALA A 110 -6.64 -10.81 -9.34
C ALA A 110 -8.10 -10.35 -9.42
N LYS A 111 -8.35 -9.03 -9.44
CA LYS A 111 -9.69 -8.43 -9.52
C LYS A 111 -10.16 -8.20 -10.96
N TYR A 112 -9.29 -8.40 -11.97
CA TYR A 112 -9.68 -8.21 -13.36
C TYR A 112 -10.82 -9.16 -13.76
N LYS A 113 -11.72 -8.65 -14.60
CA LYS A 113 -12.85 -9.43 -15.13
C LYS A 113 -12.35 -10.59 -15.98
N ASP A 114 -11.34 -10.33 -16.81
CA ASP A 114 -10.68 -11.35 -17.62
C ASP A 114 -9.67 -12.12 -16.78
N LYS A 115 -10.00 -13.38 -16.50
CA LYS A 115 -9.16 -14.28 -15.70
C LYS A 115 -7.99 -14.88 -16.46
N THR A 116 -7.90 -14.68 -17.77
CA THR A 116 -6.77 -15.15 -18.58
C THR A 116 -5.54 -14.27 -18.43
N VAL A 117 -5.70 -13.03 -17.94
CA VAL A 117 -4.61 -12.05 -17.79
C VAL A 117 -3.49 -12.56 -16.88
N GLU A 118 -3.81 -13.25 -15.78
CA GLU A 118 -2.79 -13.83 -14.90
C GLU A 118 -1.93 -14.86 -15.64
N ALA A 119 -2.55 -15.74 -16.42
CA ALA A 119 -1.85 -16.78 -17.17
C ALA A 119 -1.00 -16.17 -18.29
N GLU A 120 -1.52 -15.16 -18.96
CA GLU A 120 -0.81 -14.41 -20.01
C GLU A 120 0.44 -13.72 -19.44
N LEU A 121 0.29 -12.94 -18.37
CA LEU A 121 1.41 -12.30 -17.67
C LEU A 121 2.45 -13.32 -17.21
N ARG A 122 2.01 -14.43 -16.59
CA ARG A 122 2.90 -15.48 -16.13
C ARG A 122 3.70 -16.10 -17.28
N SER A 123 3.05 -16.35 -18.42
CA SER A 123 3.70 -16.88 -19.61
C SER A 123 4.78 -15.93 -20.13
N LEU A 124 4.45 -14.65 -20.30
CA LEU A 124 5.40 -13.64 -20.79
C LEU A 124 6.62 -13.50 -19.88
N ILE A 125 6.40 -13.48 -18.57
CA ILE A 125 7.47 -13.39 -17.57
C ILE A 125 8.39 -14.62 -17.66
N GLN A 126 7.84 -15.80 -17.81
CA GLN A 126 8.61 -17.06 -17.89
C GLN A 126 9.55 -17.08 -19.09
N PHE A 127 9.15 -16.46 -20.21
CA PHE A 127 9.95 -16.40 -21.43
C PHE A 127 10.80 -15.12 -21.56
N ALA A 128 10.84 -14.27 -20.53
CA ALA A 128 11.66 -13.06 -20.50
C ALA A 128 12.71 -13.10 -19.38
N PRO A 129 13.75 -13.96 -19.48
CA PRO A 129 14.72 -14.17 -18.42
C PRO A 129 15.54 -12.93 -18.07
N ASN A 130 15.63 -11.94 -18.96
CA ASN A 130 16.30 -10.67 -18.70
C ASN A 130 15.40 -9.62 -18.01
N VAL A 131 14.14 -9.99 -17.68
CA VAL A 131 13.19 -9.12 -16.99
C VAL A 131 12.94 -9.65 -15.58
N HIS A 132 13.37 -8.90 -14.57
CA HIS A 132 13.18 -9.23 -13.16
C HIS A 132 12.02 -8.39 -12.61
N LEU A 133 11.13 -9.04 -11.83
CA LEU A 133 9.95 -8.39 -11.31
C LEU A 133 9.98 -8.28 -9.79
N ILE A 134 9.54 -7.14 -9.32
CA ILE A 134 9.23 -6.88 -7.91
C ILE A 134 7.74 -6.58 -7.83
N TYR A 135 7.02 -7.34 -7.05
CA TYR A 135 5.59 -7.13 -6.81
C TYR A 135 5.41 -6.54 -5.42
N SER A 136 4.68 -5.46 -5.32
CA SER A 136 4.23 -4.91 -4.05
C SER A 136 2.71 -4.79 -4.00
N GLY A 137 2.16 -4.75 -2.80
CA GLY A 137 0.72 -4.59 -2.62
C GLY A 137 0.34 -4.43 -1.16
N SER A 138 -0.68 -3.63 -0.92
CA SER A 138 -1.19 -3.30 0.41
C SER A 138 -2.16 -4.36 0.94
N GLU A 139 -2.92 -5.03 0.06
CA GLU A 139 -3.82 -6.13 0.41
C GLU A 139 -3.05 -7.45 0.51
N GLN A 140 -2.31 -7.62 1.60
CA GLN A 140 -1.37 -8.73 1.80
C GLN A 140 -2.00 -10.11 1.53
N HIS A 141 -3.25 -10.34 1.99
CA HIS A 141 -3.93 -11.63 1.81
C HIS A 141 -4.22 -11.94 0.34
N LEU A 142 -4.56 -10.93 -0.48
CA LEU A 142 -4.76 -11.10 -1.91
C LEU A 142 -3.45 -11.32 -2.64
N LEU A 143 -2.42 -10.52 -2.31
CA LEU A 143 -1.10 -10.66 -2.91
C LEU A 143 -0.50 -12.04 -2.60
N VAL A 144 -0.56 -12.48 -1.34
CA VAL A 144 -0.09 -13.81 -0.95
C VAL A 144 -0.89 -14.90 -1.66
N ASN A 145 -2.21 -14.77 -1.79
CA ASN A 145 -3.04 -15.76 -2.49
C ASN A 145 -2.62 -15.94 -3.95
N LEU A 146 -2.21 -14.88 -4.67
CA LEU A 146 -1.73 -14.98 -6.05
C LEU A 146 -0.56 -15.95 -6.20
N PHE A 147 0.36 -15.99 -5.22
CA PHE A 147 1.60 -16.75 -5.30
C PHE A 147 1.60 -18.04 -4.45
N SER A 148 0.66 -18.22 -3.51
CA SER A 148 0.60 -19.39 -2.62
C SER A 148 -0.52 -20.38 -2.97
N ASN A 149 -1.51 -19.97 -3.77
CA ASN A 149 -2.60 -20.84 -4.16
C ASN A 149 -2.20 -21.68 -5.39
N ALA A 150 -2.25 -23.02 -5.25
CA ALA A 150 -1.87 -23.97 -6.32
C ALA A 150 -2.72 -23.85 -7.59
N ASP A 151 -3.95 -23.34 -7.50
CA ASP A 151 -4.85 -23.15 -8.64
C ASP A 151 -4.55 -21.85 -9.44
N ARG A 152 -3.55 -21.06 -9.01
CA ARG A 152 -3.20 -19.79 -9.65
C ARG A 152 -1.98 -19.89 -10.54
N PRO A 153 -1.94 -19.16 -11.69
CA PRO A 153 -0.80 -19.17 -12.61
C PRO A 153 0.53 -18.75 -11.97
N PHE A 154 0.50 -17.86 -10.98
CA PHE A 154 1.68 -17.39 -10.28
C PHE A 154 2.14 -18.28 -9.12
N TYR A 155 1.51 -19.45 -8.91
CA TYR A 155 1.89 -20.34 -7.82
C TYR A 155 3.40 -20.60 -7.76
N MET A 156 4.01 -20.37 -6.57
CA MET A 156 5.44 -20.55 -6.27
C MET A 156 6.40 -19.82 -7.25
N SER A 157 5.99 -18.70 -7.82
CA SER A 157 6.81 -17.96 -8.79
C SER A 157 7.51 -16.72 -8.22
N ALA A 158 7.38 -16.44 -6.93
CA ALA A 158 8.03 -15.33 -6.25
C ALA A 158 8.48 -15.71 -4.83
N VAL A 159 9.50 -15.01 -4.36
CA VAL A 159 9.95 -15.06 -2.96
C VAL A 159 9.23 -13.94 -2.21
N TYR A 160 8.77 -14.25 -1.00
CA TYR A 160 8.07 -13.29 -0.16
C TYR A 160 9.04 -12.56 0.75
N GLU A 161 8.91 -11.23 0.77
CA GLU A 161 9.56 -10.37 1.73
C GLU A 161 8.51 -9.53 2.45
N GLY A 162 8.39 -9.70 3.76
CA GLY A 162 7.46 -8.93 4.58
C GLY A 162 8.11 -7.64 5.07
N LEU A 163 7.59 -6.49 4.66
CA LEU A 163 8.03 -5.21 5.22
C LEU A 163 7.38 -5.03 6.60
N GLY A 164 8.21 -5.09 7.64
CA GLY A 164 7.81 -4.73 8.99
C GLY A 164 7.79 -3.22 9.22
N VAL A 165 7.60 -2.83 10.48
CA VAL A 165 7.75 -1.44 10.90
C VAL A 165 9.22 -1.02 10.83
N ILE A 166 9.48 0.26 10.56
CA ILE A 166 10.83 0.83 10.65
C ILE A 166 11.28 0.77 12.11
N GLU A 167 12.49 0.31 12.37
CA GLU A 167 13.05 0.23 13.71
C GLU A 167 13.01 1.59 14.40
N LYS A 168 12.54 1.64 15.67
CA LYS A 168 12.20 2.87 16.39
C LYS A 168 13.37 3.87 16.43
N ALA A 169 14.58 3.40 16.73
CA ALA A 169 15.74 4.28 16.85
C ALA A 169 16.13 4.90 15.49
N VAL A 170 16.07 4.11 14.42
CA VAL A 170 16.35 4.58 13.05
C VAL A 170 15.31 5.61 12.61
N TYR A 171 14.03 5.34 12.90
CA TYR A 171 12.96 6.25 12.51
C TYR A 171 12.97 7.54 13.33
N ARG A 172 13.30 7.45 14.63
CA ARG A 172 13.48 8.63 15.49
C ARG A 172 14.58 9.56 14.97
N GLN A 173 15.75 9.01 14.64
CA GLN A 173 16.84 9.80 14.06
C GLN A 173 16.44 10.52 12.77
N PHE A 174 15.70 9.83 11.91
CA PHE A 174 15.16 10.44 10.70
C PHE A 174 14.19 11.59 11.01
N ALA A 175 13.23 11.36 11.91
CA ALA A 175 12.25 12.38 12.31
C ALA A 175 12.93 13.60 12.96
N GLN A 176 13.89 13.38 13.85
CA GLN A 176 14.67 14.44 14.50
C GLN A 176 15.43 15.30 13.49
N ARG A 177 16.03 14.67 12.47
CA ARG A 177 16.68 15.39 11.38
C ARG A 177 15.69 16.29 10.62
N MET A 178 14.52 15.76 10.25
CA MET A 178 13.48 16.55 9.56
C MET A 178 13.00 17.74 10.40
N PHE A 179 12.85 17.56 11.71
CA PHE A 179 12.49 18.64 12.62
C PHE A 179 13.60 19.69 12.72
N SER A 180 14.86 19.26 12.82
CA SER A 180 16.01 20.17 12.93
C SER A 180 16.22 21.02 11.67
N GLU A 181 15.95 20.50 10.49
CA GLU A 181 15.95 21.25 9.22
C GLU A 181 14.94 22.41 9.23
N GLY A 182 13.89 22.30 10.02
CA GLY A 182 12.89 23.34 10.24
C GLY A 182 13.11 24.16 11.53
N GLU A 183 14.32 24.15 12.10
CA GLU A 183 14.67 24.86 13.35
C GLU A 183 13.82 24.43 14.57
N ARG A 184 13.43 23.13 14.60
CA ARG A 184 12.65 22.53 15.68
C ARG A 184 13.45 21.41 16.35
N THR A 185 13.20 21.18 17.63
CA THR A 185 13.78 20.07 18.37
C THR A 185 12.69 19.06 18.73
N LEU A 186 12.86 17.81 18.32
CA LEU A 186 11.98 16.71 18.65
C LEU A 186 12.62 15.86 19.77
N PRO A 187 12.13 15.91 21.02
CA PRO A 187 12.62 15.07 22.10
C PRO A 187 12.38 13.58 21.84
N ASP A 188 13.28 12.74 22.33
CA ASP A 188 13.21 11.28 22.18
C ASP A 188 11.89 10.70 22.69
N ASP A 189 11.50 11.12 23.89
CA ASP A 189 10.29 10.63 24.57
C ASP A 189 8.99 11.03 23.86
N VAL A 190 8.98 12.17 23.16
CA VAL A 190 7.84 12.61 22.35
C VAL A 190 7.67 11.72 21.12
N PHE A 191 8.78 11.45 20.41
CA PHE A 191 8.75 10.53 19.28
C PHE A 191 8.35 9.14 19.72
N ASP A 192 8.96 8.62 20.79
CA ASP A 192 8.74 7.26 21.27
C ASP A 192 7.28 7.03 21.68
N ARG A 193 6.65 8.00 22.35
CA ARG A 193 5.22 7.93 22.70
C ARG A 193 4.33 7.84 21.48
N ILE A 194 4.57 8.66 20.44
CA ILE A 194 3.80 8.61 19.20
C ILE A 194 4.02 7.27 18.51
N TYR A 195 5.29 6.86 18.37
CA TYR A 195 5.64 5.60 17.74
C TYR A 195 4.95 4.41 18.42
N ASP A 196 5.00 4.33 19.76
CA ASP A 196 4.39 3.25 20.53
C ASP A 196 2.86 3.31 20.46
N ARG A 197 2.26 4.50 20.46
CA ARG A 197 0.80 4.67 20.38
C ARG A 197 0.22 4.10 19.09
N VAL A 198 0.94 4.23 17.98
CA VAL A 198 0.52 3.71 16.66
C VAL A 198 1.33 2.48 16.23
N GLU A 199 2.08 1.87 17.17
CA GLU A 199 2.86 0.64 16.99
C GLU A 199 3.84 0.68 15.79
N GLY A 200 4.41 1.85 15.54
CA GLY A 200 5.39 2.04 14.48
C GLY A 200 4.85 1.98 13.05
N VAL A 201 3.53 1.90 12.87
CA VAL A 201 2.93 1.90 11.53
C VAL A 201 3.27 3.22 10.83
N THR A 202 4.07 3.13 9.79
CA THR A 202 4.73 4.27 9.12
C THR A 202 3.77 5.38 8.74
N TYR A 203 2.60 5.04 8.18
CA TYR A 203 1.57 6.00 7.81
C TYR A 203 1.13 6.86 9.01
N PHE A 204 0.77 6.22 10.13
CA PHE A 204 0.29 6.94 11.31
C PHE A 204 1.39 7.73 12.01
N VAL A 205 2.62 7.18 12.06
CA VAL A 205 3.77 7.92 12.59
C VAL A 205 3.99 9.20 11.78
N GLN A 206 4.05 9.12 10.46
CA GLN A 206 4.21 10.30 9.58
C GLN A 206 3.05 11.27 9.73
N TYR A 207 1.83 10.78 9.78
CA TYR A 207 0.64 11.61 9.91
C TYR A 207 0.68 12.42 11.19
N LEU A 208 0.94 11.79 12.34
CA LEU A 208 1.04 12.46 13.63
C LEU A 208 2.27 13.37 13.72
N MET A 209 3.41 12.97 13.14
CA MET A 209 4.60 13.84 13.07
C MET A 209 4.34 15.09 12.23
N ASN A 210 3.55 15.01 11.15
CA ASN A 210 3.13 16.17 10.38
C ASN A 210 2.29 17.16 11.20
N PHE A 211 1.30 16.66 11.96
CA PHE A 211 0.52 17.49 12.86
C PHE A 211 1.41 18.18 13.92
N LEU A 212 2.34 17.40 14.49
CA LEU A 212 3.27 17.89 15.50
C LEU A 212 4.19 18.97 14.92
N TYR A 213 4.73 18.74 13.73
CA TYR A 213 5.59 19.70 13.03
C TYR A 213 4.85 20.99 12.68
N ALA A 214 3.63 20.89 12.16
CA ALA A 214 2.81 22.04 11.79
C ALA A 214 2.37 22.89 13.01
N ARG A 215 2.18 22.23 14.16
CA ARG A 215 1.78 22.88 15.41
C ARG A 215 2.94 23.55 16.12
N THR A 216 4.14 23.00 15.99
CA THR A 216 5.33 23.49 16.68
C THR A 216 5.95 24.63 15.88
N ASP A 217 6.01 25.82 16.47
CA ASP A 217 6.85 26.90 15.95
C ASP A 217 8.34 26.55 16.13
N LYS A 218 9.24 27.50 15.86
CA LYS A 218 10.68 27.33 16.15
C LYS A 218 10.90 26.97 17.64
N GLY A 219 11.75 26.01 17.91
CA GLY A 219 12.09 25.56 19.25
C GLY A 219 11.75 24.10 19.55
N SER A 220 11.60 23.77 20.82
CA SER A 220 11.39 22.38 21.25
C SER A 220 9.90 22.03 21.34
N VAL A 221 9.57 20.84 20.84
CA VAL A 221 8.25 20.24 21.02
C VAL A 221 8.00 19.96 22.51
N ALA A 222 6.83 20.33 23.01
CA ALA A 222 6.45 20.04 24.39
C ALA A 222 5.94 18.61 24.56
N ALA A 223 6.21 18.00 25.71
CA ALA A 223 5.78 16.64 26.01
C ALA A 223 4.25 16.44 25.96
N GLY A 224 3.48 17.49 26.27
CA GLY A 224 2.01 17.48 26.22
C GLY A 224 1.42 17.54 24.81
N ASP A 225 2.21 17.93 23.80
CA ASP A 225 1.73 18.09 22.42
C ASP A 225 1.33 16.76 21.79
N THR A 226 1.89 15.62 22.24
CA THR A 226 1.52 14.28 21.77
C THR A 226 0.03 13.99 21.90
N GLU A 227 -0.56 14.27 23.07
CA GLU A 227 -1.98 14.02 23.30
C GLU A 227 -2.87 15.00 22.52
N ILE A 228 -2.42 16.23 22.38
CA ILE A 228 -3.15 17.24 21.60
C ILE A 228 -3.17 16.84 20.13
N VAL A 229 -2.00 16.48 19.57
CA VAL A 229 -1.86 16.08 18.18
C VAL A 229 -2.68 14.82 17.87
N LEU A 230 -2.71 13.84 18.78
CA LEU A 230 -3.56 12.67 18.63
C LEU A 230 -5.04 13.03 18.59
N LYS A 231 -5.48 13.93 19.49
CA LYS A 231 -6.87 14.42 19.50
C LYS A 231 -7.22 15.18 18.23
N ASP A 232 -6.32 16.06 17.76
CA ASP A 232 -6.53 16.85 16.55
C ASP A 232 -6.59 15.94 15.31
N ALA A 233 -5.70 14.96 15.22
CA ALA A 233 -5.69 13.97 14.14
C ALA A 233 -6.99 13.14 14.10
N VAL A 234 -7.47 12.68 15.25
CA VAL A 234 -8.75 11.95 15.37
C VAL A 234 -9.92 12.87 15.02
N ALA A 235 -9.93 14.12 15.49
CA ALA A 235 -10.99 15.08 15.19
C ALA A 235 -11.05 15.42 13.69
N SER A 236 -9.90 15.56 13.04
CA SER A 236 -9.83 15.84 11.60
C SER A 236 -10.41 14.71 10.73
N ASN A 237 -10.46 13.49 11.25
CA ASN A 237 -11.02 12.32 10.56
C ASN A 237 -12.41 11.92 11.07
N ALA A 238 -12.98 12.66 12.05
CA ALA A 238 -14.20 12.24 12.76
C ALA A 238 -15.39 12.02 11.83
N LEU A 239 -15.57 12.86 10.80
CA LEU A 239 -16.66 12.70 9.83
C LEU A 239 -16.53 11.42 9.01
N ALA A 240 -15.31 11.09 8.55
CA ALA A 240 -15.06 9.86 7.83
C ALA A 240 -15.28 8.64 8.73
N PHE A 241 -14.82 8.70 9.98
CA PHE A 241 -14.99 7.63 10.96
C PHE A 241 -16.46 7.41 11.33
N SER A 242 -17.25 8.49 11.49
CA SER A 242 -18.69 8.38 11.69
C SER A 242 -19.37 7.68 10.51
N GLY A 243 -19.06 8.10 9.29
CA GLY A 243 -19.58 7.46 8.08
C GLY A 243 -19.22 5.97 7.99
N MET A 244 -17.97 5.59 8.32
CA MET A 244 -17.58 4.18 8.36
C MET A 244 -18.40 3.39 9.38
N ALA A 245 -18.62 3.93 10.59
CA ALA A 245 -19.39 3.27 11.64
C ALA A 245 -20.88 3.15 11.29
N GLU A 246 -21.47 4.18 10.69
CA GLU A 246 -22.88 4.23 10.29
C GLU A 246 -23.23 3.23 9.17
N HIS A 247 -22.27 2.88 8.30
CA HIS A 247 -22.47 1.88 7.25
C HIS A 247 -22.44 0.43 7.75
N LEU A 248 -22.05 0.20 9.02
CA LEU A 248 -22.00 -1.12 9.62
C LEU A 248 -23.38 -1.56 10.15
N SER A 249 -23.69 -2.84 9.98
CA SER A 249 -24.81 -3.43 10.70
C SER A 249 -24.54 -3.45 12.22
N ALA A 250 -25.60 -3.52 13.02
CA ALA A 250 -25.48 -3.56 14.48
C ALA A 250 -24.54 -4.67 14.98
N ASN A 251 -24.56 -5.86 14.35
CA ASN A 251 -23.65 -6.96 14.71
C ASN A 251 -22.20 -6.66 14.32
N GLN A 252 -21.96 -6.06 13.16
CA GLN A 252 -20.60 -5.67 12.73
C GLN A 252 -20.02 -4.61 13.64
N LEU A 253 -20.81 -3.59 13.97
CA LEU A 253 -20.36 -2.53 14.89
C LEU A 253 -20.07 -3.10 16.28
N ALA A 254 -20.94 -3.93 16.84
CA ALA A 254 -20.70 -4.56 18.15
C ALA A 254 -19.41 -5.39 18.16
N VAL A 255 -19.15 -6.19 17.13
CA VAL A 255 -17.90 -6.97 17.01
C VAL A 255 -16.69 -6.06 16.84
N LEU A 256 -16.79 -5.00 16.02
CA LEU A 256 -15.72 -4.02 15.83
C LEU A 256 -15.34 -3.33 17.15
N LEU A 257 -16.34 -2.93 17.94
CA LEU A 257 -16.14 -2.32 19.27
C LEU A 257 -15.48 -3.29 20.24
N ALA A 258 -15.89 -4.56 20.26
CA ALA A 258 -15.27 -5.60 21.08
C ALA A 258 -13.79 -5.85 20.70
N VAL A 259 -13.49 -5.85 19.38
CA VAL A 259 -12.11 -5.97 18.88
C VAL A 259 -11.28 -4.74 19.26
N ALA A 260 -11.84 -3.53 19.15
CA ALA A 260 -11.17 -2.29 19.56
C ALA A 260 -10.84 -2.29 21.06
N ALA A 261 -11.75 -2.74 21.91
CA ALA A 261 -11.54 -2.82 23.36
C ALA A 261 -10.39 -3.77 23.77
N GLU A 262 -10.26 -4.91 23.08
CA GLU A 262 -9.18 -5.88 23.33
C GLU A 262 -7.85 -5.48 22.68
N LYS A 263 -7.85 -4.54 21.74
CA LYS A 263 -6.69 -4.14 20.87
C LYS A 263 -6.09 -5.29 20.05
N ASN A 264 -6.11 -6.51 20.57
CA ASN A 264 -5.71 -7.74 19.90
C ASN A 264 -6.62 -8.89 20.39
N ALA A 265 -7.77 -9.05 19.75
CA ALA A 265 -8.73 -10.10 20.09
C ALA A 265 -8.21 -11.47 19.62
N ALA A 266 -7.60 -12.24 20.52
CA ALA A 266 -6.96 -13.52 20.19
C ALA A 266 -7.97 -14.61 19.78
N ALA A 267 -9.11 -14.67 20.46
CA ALA A 267 -10.13 -15.69 20.24
C ALA A 267 -11.56 -15.09 20.23
N PRO A 268 -11.92 -14.24 19.26
CA PRO A 268 -13.16 -13.49 19.29
C PRO A 268 -14.43 -14.35 19.10
N THR A 269 -14.29 -15.61 18.71
CA THR A 269 -15.40 -16.57 18.61
C THR A 269 -15.54 -17.47 19.86
N SER A 270 -14.69 -17.29 20.88
CA SER A 270 -14.79 -18.04 22.13
C SER A 270 -16.06 -17.67 22.90
N ALA A 271 -16.58 -18.61 23.69
CA ALA A 271 -17.74 -18.37 24.52
C ALA A 271 -17.50 -17.21 25.51
N ASP A 272 -16.31 -17.14 26.10
CA ASP A 272 -15.89 -16.08 26.99
C ASP A 272 -15.94 -14.70 26.35
N PHE A 273 -15.38 -14.54 25.13
CA PHE A 273 -15.43 -13.29 24.39
C PHE A 273 -16.86 -12.88 24.02
N VAL A 274 -17.65 -13.85 23.52
CA VAL A 274 -19.07 -13.62 23.16
C VAL A 274 -19.86 -13.15 24.37
N GLN A 275 -19.67 -13.77 25.52
CA GLN A 275 -20.35 -13.42 26.77
C GLN A 275 -19.87 -12.06 27.28
N ARG A 276 -18.56 -11.84 27.37
CA ARG A 276 -17.93 -10.60 27.90
C ARG A 276 -18.42 -9.35 27.20
N TYR A 277 -18.63 -9.42 25.89
CA TYR A 277 -19.10 -8.30 25.07
C TYR A 277 -20.57 -8.38 24.69
N SER A 278 -21.35 -9.25 25.36
CA SER A 278 -22.79 -9.43 25.12
C SER A 278 -23.15 -9.62 23.64
N LEU A 279 -22.28 -10.33 22.90
CA LEU A 279 -22.46 -10.60 21.49
C LEU A 279 -23.47 -11.74 21.28
N ARG A 280 -24.12 -11.76 20.11
CA ARG A 280 -25.24 -12.65 19.86
C ARG A 280 -24.88 -14.14 19.83
N SER A 281 -23.82 -14.54 19.13
CA SER A 281 -23.30 -15.91 19.04
C SER A 281 -21.96 -15.96 18.33
N ALA A 282 -21.20 -17.04 18.52
CA ALA A 282 -19.93 -17.26 17.84
C ALA A 282 -20.04 -17.24 16.30
N SER A 283 -21.13 -17.77 15.72
CA SER A 283 -21.36 -17.76 14.26
C SER A 283 -21.61 -16.36 13.72
N VAL A 284 -22.35 -15.52 14.46
CA VAL A 284 -22.56 -14.11 14.12
C VAL A 284 -21.25 -13.34 14.19
N VAL A 285 -20.44 -13.57 15.22
CA VAL A 285 -19.10 -12.95 15.35
C VAL A 285 -18.20 -13.35 14.19
N GLN A 286 -18.16 -14.62 13.82
CA GLN A 286 -17.36 -15.12 12.70
C GLN A 286 -17.76 -14.46 11.36
N SER A 287 -19.08 -14.35 11.11
CA SER A 287 -19.60 -13.70 9.89
C SER A 287 -19.26 -12.21 9.86
N ALA A 288 -19.44 -11.52 10.99
CA ALA A 288 -19.12 -10.10 11.12
C ALA A 288 -17.61 -9.86 10.92
N LEU A 289 -16.74 -10.66 11.56
CA LEU A 289 -15.29 -10.56 11.40
C LEU A 289 -14.85 -10.75 9.94
N ARG A 290 -15.42 -11.74 9.24
CA ARG A 290 -15.11 -11.93 7.82
C ARG A 290 -15.42 -10.67 7.02
N SER A 291 -16.60 -10.11 7.19
CA SER A 291 -17.01 -8.89 6.50
C SER A 291 -16.14 -7.69 6.87
N LEU A 292 -15.80 -7.52 8.16
CA LEU A 292 -14.93 -6.43 8.61
C LEU A 292 -13.50 -6.55 8.05
N VAL A 293 -12.99 -7.77 7.88
CA VAL A 293 -11.68 -8.02 7.23
C VAL A 293 -11.76 -7.74 5.73
N GLU A 294 -12.82 -8.18 5.05
CA GLU A 294 -13.06 -7.89 3.63
C GLU A 294 -13.16 -6.38 3.36
N GLN A 295 -13.72 -5.61 4.30
CA GLN A 295 -13.79 -4.15 4.26
C GLN A 295 -12.50 -3.46 4.75
N SER A 296 -11.47 -4.21 5.12
CA SER A 296 -10.21 -3.70 5.68
C SER A 296 -10.35 -2.85 6.95
N LEU A 297 -11.46 -2.98 7.68
CA LEU A 297 -11.67 -2.32 8.97
C LEU A 297 -11.01 -3.07 10.12
N VAL A 298 -10.86 -4.38 9.97
CA VAL A 298 -10.16 -5.28 10.90
C VAL A 298 -9.09 -6.04 10.14
N GLU A 299 -7.91 -6.16 10.73
CA GLU A 299 -6.83 -7.00 10.22
C GLU A 299 -6.59 -8.21 11.11
N ARG A 300 -6.16 -9.32 10.50
CA ARG A 300 -5.70 -10.50 11.23
C ARG A 300 -4.20 -10.44 11.42
N THR A 301 -3.75 -10.46 12.66
CA THR A 301 -2.35 -10.47 13.06
C THR A 301 -1.94 -11.83 13.64
N LYS A 302 -0.66 -12.00 13.94
CA LYS A 302 -0.17 -13.19 14.67
C LYS A 302 -0.78 -13.30 16.09
N LYS A 303 -1.25 -12.19 16.67
CA LYS A 303 -1.82 -12.12 18.04
C LYS A 303 -3.34 -12.19 18.05
N GLY A 304 -4.02 -12.15 16.91
CA GLY A 304 -5.48 -12.15 16.81
C GLY A 304 -6.00 -11.11 15.82
N TYR A 305 -7.18 -10.60 16.08
CA TYR A 305 -7.84 -9.58 15.27
C TYR A 305 -7.70 -8.21 15.92
N ARG A 306 -7.54 -7.18 15.12
CA ARG A 306 -7.43 -5.79 15.59
C ARG A 306 -8.02 -4.81 14.57
N VAL A 307 -8.35 -3.61 15.01
CA VAL A 307 -8.77 -2.52 14.13
C VAL A 307 -7.59 -2.10 13.25
N SER A 308 -7.79 -1.99 11.93
CA SER A 308 -6.72 -1.69 10.98
C SER A 308 -6.19 -0.27 11.13
N ASP A 309 -7.08 0.70 11.31
CA ASP A 309 -6.72 2.11 11.48
C ASP A 309 -6.61 2.47 12.97
N ARG A 310 -5.41 2.88 13.40
CA ARG A 310 -5.10 3.22 14.80
C ARG A 310 -5.79 4.50 15.28
N LEU A 311 -6.10 5.43 14.39
CA LEU A 311 -6.84 6.65 14.75
C LEU A 311 -8.34 6.35 14.84
N PHE A 312 -8.86 5.47 13.98
CA PHE A 312 -10.23 4.98 14.06
C PHE A 312 -10.46 4.20 15.35
N GLU A 313 -9.50 3.34 15.76
CA GLU A 313 -9.54 2.64 17.05
C GLU A 313 -9.71 3.63 18.22
N VAL A 314 -8.88 4.70 18.25
CA VAL A 314 -8.98 5.77 19.28
C VAL A 314 -10.34 6.49 19.22
N TRP A 315 -10.84 6.75 18.01
CA TRP A 315 -12.14 7.37 17.83
C TRP A 315 -13.30 6.49 18.32
N LEU A 316 -13.25 5.19 18.05
CA LEU A 316 -14.23 4.20 18.56
C LEU A 316 -14.21 4.14 20.09
N GLU A 317 -13.03 4.02 20.70
CA GLU A 317 -12.87 4.04 22.16
C GLU A 317 -13.51 5.30 22.78
N LYS A 318 -13.32 6.46 22.15
CA LYS A 318 -13.84 7.73 22.68
C LYS A 318 -15.36 7.87 22.54
N ASN A 319 -15.92 7.48 21.40
CA ASN A 319 -17.33 7.75 21.08
C ASN A 319 -18.26 6.64 21.56
N TYR A 320 -17.75 5.43 21.81
CA TYR A 320 -18.51 4.26 22.27
C TYR A 320 -18.00 3.69 23.60
N SER A 321 -17.33 4.50 24.43
CA SER A 321 -16.72 4.07 25.70
C SER A 321 -17.70 3.40 26.68
N SER A 322 -18.99 3.71 26.62
CA SER A 322 -20.03 3.04 27.41
C SER A 322 -20.42 1.67 26.85
N SER A 323 -20.25 1.45 25.55
CA SER A 323 -20.60 0.20 24.88
C SER A 323 -19.41 -0.78 24.77
N CYS A 324 -18.19 -0.31 25.03
CA CYS A 324 -16.95 -1.11 24.97
C CYS A 324 -16.52 -1.69 26.32
N ARG A 325 -17.21 -1.38 27.41
CA ARG A 325 -16.85 -1.95 28.73
C ARG A 325 -17.44 -3.34 28.88
N PRO A 326 -16.63 -4.34 29.24
CA PRO A 326 -17.16 -5.64 29.64
C PRO A 326 -18.07 -5.47 30.84
N GLU A 327 -19.26 -6.05 30.78
CA GLU A 327 -20.09 -6.22 31.97
C GLU A 327 -19.37 -7.23 32.92
N TYR A 328 -18.97 -6.74 34.09
CA TYR A 328 -18.41 -7.56 35.16
C TYR A 328 -19.51 -8.25 35.97
#